data_c426f80091c47569d30f2c2f0c244c81
#
_entry.id   c426f80091c47569d30f2c2f0c244c81
#
_cell.length_a   1.000
_cell.length_b   1.000
_cell.length_c   1.000
_cell.angle_alpha   90.00
_cell.angle_beta   90.00
_cell.angle_gamma   90.00
#
_symmetry.space_group_name_H-M   'P 1'
#
loop_
_entity.id
_entity.type
_entity.pdbx_description
1 polymer ?
#
loop_
_entity_poly.entity_id
_entity_poly.type
_entity_poly.pdbx_seq_one_letter_code
_entity_poly.pdbx_strand_id
1 'polypeptide(L)'
;MAFANNKKLKIIAAMVEDQMAYVKGSKSFFSQSEIKGKKYGQKVNGYLPDPGTVKDGIVADPDAINEPEVSAYINNKNTSCETDLWNDLVDIDSFKDEIAGPRAKNLALTTQKEVMEENMIRSVQAVVSTTVDFGLLTKSASKLRDLGIGGRFLSFQNPDIMGDIAESGLAKFIPSAEMEKIYGDAYLGRYSGAQQIEIANTPIVDTTGMDAAPTISATVVTDANSNVIGLEPIVTATGSGTGSLIVGAAYKVTGLKIRNAAGIETNNDYVIIWGKEKQGANTVYGIPELRITSQGKGYNNANAWMDATTLAAAISSGTATFTLTPLLTASKKYAVGQVRTEESLKWDQYRFDSLPGSDDQDVGSFENITLKLMAFGDGKNGVKLLRIDLPYLAKILEPRESVTTYLELP
;
A
#
# COMPACT_ATOMS: atom_id res chain seq x y z
N MET A 1 -17.82 -31.67 -14.78
CA MET A 1 -16.56 -30.90 -14.80
C MET A 1 -16.55 -29.71 -13.85
N ALA A 2 -17.60 -28.88 -13.74
CA ALA A 2 -17.63 -27.71 -12.84
C ALA A 2 -17.25 -27.98 -11.37
N PHE A 3 -17.64 -29.12 -10.81
CA PHE A 3 -17.35 -29.44 -9.40
C PHE A 3 -15.85 -29.72 -9.12
N ALA A 4 -15.15 -30.29 -10.08
CA ALA A 4 -13.70 -30.54 -9.95
C ALA A 4 -12.89 -29.25 -10.08
N ASN A 5 -13.30 -28.32 -10.94
CA ASN A 5 -12.64 -27.04 -11.12
C ASN A 5 -12.78 -26.14 -9.87
N ASN A 6 -13.94 -26.12 -9.22
CA ASN A 6 -14.16 -25.37 -8.00
C ASN A 6 -13.27 -25.86 -6.83
N LYS A 7 -13.06 -27.17 -6.71
CA LYS A 7 -12.10 -27.73 -5.74
C LYS A 7 -10.66 -27.29 -6.04
N LYS A 8 -10.24 -27.39 -7.30
CA LYS A 8 -8.90 -26.94 -7.74
C LYS A 8 -8.71 -25.46 -7.44
N LEU A 9 -9.69 -24.62 -7.75
CA LEU A 9 -9.61 -23.17 -7.48
C LEU A 9 -9.51 -22.83 -6.00
N LYS A 10 -10.27 -23.51 -5.14
CA LYS A 10 -10.18 -23.28 -3.70
C LYS A 10 -8.80 -23.63 -3.15
N ILE A 11 -8.17 -24.68 -3.65
CA ILE A 11 -6.80 -25.06 -3.28
C ILE A 11 -5.82 -23.97 -3.72
N ILE A 12 -5.94 -23.50 -4.96
CA ILE A 12 -5.08 -22.42 -5.47
C ILE A 12 -5.30 -21.12 -4.69
N ALA A 13 -6.55 -20.78 -4.37
CA ALA A 13 -6.87 -19.60 -3.58
C ALA A 13 -6.25 -19.65 -2.18
N ALA A 14 -6.30 -20.81 -1.53
CA ALA A 14 -5.64 -21.02 -0.24
C ALA A 14 -4.11 -20.88 -0.33
N MET A 15 -3.50 -21.41 -1.40
CA MET A 15 -2.06 -21.25 -1.63
C MET A 15 -1.65 -19.80 -1.91
N VAL A 16 -2.48 -19.05 -2.65
CA VAL A 16 -2.26 -17.62 -2.90
C VAL A 16 -2.41 -16.81 -1.60
N GLU A 17 -3.44 -17.10 -0.81
CA GLU A 17 -3.69 -16.41 0.47
C GLU A 17 -2.55 -16.64 1.45
N ASP A 18 -2.05 -17.86 1.57
CA ASP A 18 -0.93 -18.18 2.46
C ASP A 18 0.33 -17.37 2.13
N GLN A 19 0.60 -17.14 0.84
CA GLN A 19 1.76 -16.39 0.36
C GLN A 19 1.56 -14.85 0.42
N MET A 20 0.32 -14.36 0.52
CA MET A 20 0.02 -12.92 0.51
C MET A 20 -0.04 -12.34 1.93
N ALA A 21 1.06 -12.47 2.68
CA ALA A 21 1.12 -12.01 4.07
C ALA A 21 0.81 -10.51 4.24
N TYR A 22 1.15 -9.67 3.27
CA TYR A 22 0.88 -8.22 3.32
C TYR A 22 -0.62 -7.87 3.32
N VAL A 23 -1.45 -8.71 2.73
CA VAL A 23 -2.91 -8.51 2.69
C VAL A 23 -3.59 -8.99 3.97
N LYS A 24 -2.89 -9.79 4.79
CA LYS A 24 -3.43 -10.24 6.09
C LYS A 24 -3.77 -9.06 6.99
N GLY A 25 -4.91 -9.12 7.64
CA GLY A 25 -5.43 -8.03 8.50
C GLY A 25 -6.06 -6.86 7.74
N SER A 26 -6.14 -6.90 6.40
CA SER A 26 -6.85 -5.88 5.64
C SER A 26 -8.36 -5.97 5.84
N LYS A 27 -9.05 -4.85 5.64
CA LYS A 27 -10.52 -4.77 5.71
C LYS A 27 -11.11 -4.32 4.38
N SER A 28 -12.33 -4.76 4.11
CA SER A 28 -13.15 -4.23 3.03
C SER A 28 -13.58 -2.78 3.35
N PHE A 29 -13.63 -1.94 2.34
CA PHE A 29 -14.07 -0.55 2.44
C PHE A 29 -15.11 -0.20 1.37
N PHE A 30 -14.88 -0.61 0.13
CA PHE A 30 -15.79 -0.31 -0.97
C PHE A 30 -16.96 -1.31 -0.96
N SER A 31 -18.18 -0.79 -1.02
CA SER A 31 -19.34 -1.67 -1.06
C SER A 31 -19.41 -2.43 -2.39
N GLN A 32 -19.97 -3.62 -2.37
CA GLN A 32 -20.16 -4.41 -3.60
C GLN A 32 -21.06 -3.69 -4.63
N SER A 33 -21.93 -2.79 -4.17
CA SER A 33 -22.76 -1.96 -5.06
C SER A 33 -21.96 -0.89 -5.81
N GLU A 34 -20.93 -0.33 -5.19
CA GLU A 34 -20.02 0.66 -5.81
C GLU A 34 -19.09 0.00 -6.82
N ILE A 35 -18.70 -1.24 -6.55
CA ILE A 35 -17.83 -2.03 -7.44
C ILE A 35 -18.62 -2.62 -8.60
N LYS A 36 -19.90 -2.99 -8.39
CA LYS A 36 -20.72 -3.68 -9.38
C LYS A 36 -20.89 -2.86 -10.66
N GLY A 37 -20.63 -3.49 -11.78
CA GLY A 37 -20.72 -2.87 -13.11
C GLY A 37 -19.51 -2.05 -13.54
N LYS A 38 -18.50 -1.91 -12.66
CA LYS A 38 -17.21 -1.29 -13.02
C LYS A 38 -16.36 -2.26 -13.84
N LYS A 39 -15.44 -1.71 -14.63
CA LYS A 39 -14.52 -2.46 -15.49
C LYS A 39 -13.08 -2.33 -14.98
N TYR A 40 -12.22 -3.21 -15.45
CA TYR A 40 -10.79 -3.12 -15.22
C TYR A 40 -10.23 -1.73 -15.55
N GLY A 41 -9.44 -1.18 -14.65
CA GLY A 41 -8.87 0.16 -14.76
C GLY A 41 -9.82 1.30 -14.39
N GLN A 42 -11.08 1.02 -14.03
CA GLN A 42 -11.99 2.05 -13.59
C GLN A 42 -11.79 2.42 -12.12
N LYS A 43 -12.05 3.67 -11.83
CA LYS A 43 -12.00 4.28 -10.51
C LYS A 43 -13.25 3.91 -9.70
N VAL A 44 -13.05 3.49 -8.48
CA VAL A 44 -14.10 3.32 -7.45
C VAL A 44 -13.85 4.38 -6.40
N ASN A 45 -14.87 5.14 -6.08
CA ASN A 45 -14.80 6.23 -5.11
C ASN A 45 -15.43 5.79 -3.79
N GLY A 46 -14.84 6.26 -2.69
CA GLY A 46 -15.39 6.15 -1.35
C GLY A 46 -15.15 7.45 -0.61
N TYR A 47 -15.69 7.59 0.58
CA TYR A 47 -15.57 8.80 1.39
C TYR A 47 -14.97 8.46 2.74
N LEU A 48 -14.00 9.26 3.19
CA LEU A 48 -13.48 9.14 4.54
C LEU A 48 -14.41 9.85 5.51
N PRO A 49 -14.63 9.27 6.71
CA PRO A 49 -15.45 9.89 7.72
C PRO A 49 -14.82 11.22 8.19
N ASP A 50 -15.67 12.19 8.47
CA ASP A 50 -15.26 13.45 9.08
C ASP A 50 -15.17 13.28 10.61
N PRO A 51 -14.00 13.47 11.23
CA PRO A 51 -13.86 13.34 12.69
C PRO A 51 -14.53 14.49 13.47
N GLY A 52 -14.98 15.56 12.81
CA GLY A 52 -15.56 16.74 13.45
C GLY A 52 -14.54 17.56 14.27
N THR A 53 -14.92 18.77 14.70
CA THR A 53 -14.13 19.57 15.64
C THR A 53 -14.71 19.49 17.05
N VAL A 54 -13.86 19.35 18.03
CA VAL A 54 -14.25 19.49 19.44
C VAL A 54 -14.18 20.97 19.81
N LYS A 55 -15.30 21.55 20.27
CA LYS A 55 -15.41 22.94 20.68
C LYS A 55 -15.77 23.03 22.18
N ASP A 56 -15.20 24.00 22.83
CA ASP A 56 -15.54 24.31 24.21
C ASP A 56 -16.77 25.21 24.28
N GLY A 57 -17.69 24.93 25.20
CA GLY A 57 -18.83 25.78 25.45
C GLY A 57 -20.16 25.02 25.61
N ILE A 58 -21.18 25.75 26.05
CA ILE A 58 -22.54 25.24 26.26
C ILE A 58 -23.37 25.35 24.97
N VAL A 59 -23.00 26.25 24.07
CA VAL A 59 -23.71 26.52 22.82
C VAL A 59 -23.09 25.64 21.73
N ALA A 60 -23.92 24.81 21.08
CA ALA A 60 -23.49 24.02 19.94
C ALA A 60 -23.37 24.94 18.71
N ASP A 61 -22.17 24.97 18.14
CA ASP A 61 -21.88 25.60 16.87
C ASP A 61 -21.56 24.49 15.85
N PRO A 62 -22.51 24.12 14.98
CA PRO A 62 -22.36 22.99 14.09
C PRO A 62 -21.30 23.24 13.01
N ASP A 63 -20.45 22.27 12.79
CA ASP A 63 -19.50 22.28 11.68
C ASP A 63 -20.17 21.75 10.41
N ALA A 64 -19.69 22.22 9.25
CA ALA A 64 -20.04 21.58 7.99
C ALA A 64 -19.35 20.24 7.88
N ILE A 65 -20.10 19.20 7.53
CA ILE A 65 -19.55 17.87 7.28
C ILE A 65 -18.69 17.96 6.00
N ASN A 66 -17.45 17.55 6.09
CA ASN A 66 -16.51 17.53 4.98
C ASN A 66 -15.91 16.12 4.86
N GLU A 67 -16.50 15.29 4.03
CA GLU A 67 -16.03 13.94 3.75
C GLU A 67 -15.17 13.94 2.48
N PRO A 68 -13.82 13.86 2.57
CA PRO A 68 -12.98 13.84 1.40
C PRO A 68 -13.19 12.55 0.61
N GLU A 69 -13.34 12.71 -0.69
CA GLU A 69 -13.41 11.60 -1.61
C GLU A 69 -12.04 10.92 -1.72
N VAL A 70 -12.03 9.61 -1.57
CA VAL A 70 -10.87 8.77 -1.81
C VAL A 70 -11.19 7.74 -2.87
N SER A 71 -10.22 7.37 -3.67
CA SER A 71 -10.47 6.48 -4.79
C SER A 71 -9.43 5.37 -4.89
N ALA A 72 -9.86 4.23 -5.38
CA ALA A 72 -8.99 3.13 -5.77
C ALA A 72 -9.33 2.66 -7.19
N TYR A 73 -8.37 2.04 -7.84
CA TYR A 73 -8.56 1.50 -9.18
C TYR A 73 -8.70 -0.01 -9.14
N ILE A 74 -9.57 -0.53 -10.01
CA ILE A 74 -9.73 -1.97 -10.19
C ILE A 74 -8.54 -2.50 -10.97
N ASN A 75 -7.72 -3.29 -10.33
CA ASN A 75 -6.56 -3.95 -10.90
C ASN A 75 -6.80 -5.45 -11.04
N ASN A 76 -6.04 -6.10 -11.90
CA ASN A 76 -6.08 -7.53 -12.11
C ASN A 76 -4.69 -8.07 -12.41
N LYS A 77 -4.36 -9.18 -11.78
CA LYS A 77 -3.20 -9.98 -12.15
C LYS A 77 -3.68 -11.32 -12.69
N ASN A 78 -3.01 -11.80 -13.71
CA ASN A 78 -3.36 -13.09 -14.28
C ASN A 78 -2.12 -13.93 -14.56
N THR A 79 -2.33 -15.22 -14.57
CA THR A 79 -1.39 -16.22 -15.07
C THR A 79 -2.14 -17.19 -15.96
N SER A 80 -1.51 -17.61 -17.05
CA SER A 80 -2.12 -18.55 -17.99
C SER A 80 -1.17 -19.68 -18.33
N CYS A 81 -1.72 -20.83 -18.66
CA CYS A 81 -0.98 -21.98 -19.18
C CYS A 81 -1.75 -22.68 -20.26
N GLU A 82 -1.01 -23.24 -21.19
CA GLU A 82 -1.53 -24.20 -22.16
C GLU A 82 -1.41 -25.59 -21.55
N THR A 83 -2.47 -26.39 -21.67
CA THR A 83 -2.50 -27.79 -21.28
C THR A 83 -3.06 -28.61 -22.43
N ASP A 84 -2.50 -29.79 -22.66
CA ASP A 84 -3.08 -30.72 -23.59
C ASP A 84 -4.41 -31.27 -23.05
N LEU A 85 -5.42 -31.36 -23.90
CA LEU A 85 -6.72 -31.94 -23.55
C LEU A 85 -6.62 -33.34 -22.90
N TRP A 86 -5.58 -34.06 -23.24
CA TRP A 86 -5.29 -35.40 -22.71
C TRP A 86 -4.74 -35.39 -21.28
N ASN A 87 -4.04 -34.32 -20.90
CA ASN A 87 -3.51 -34.15 -19.54
C ASN A 87 -4.56 -33.68 -18.53
N ASP A 88 -5.76 -33.30 -18.95
CA ASP A 88 -6.88 -33.00 -18.04
C ASP A 88 -7.36 -34.22 -17.24
N LEU A 89 -6.91 -35.40 -17.61
CA LEU A 89 -7.13 -36.68 -16.90
C LEU A 89 -6.10 -36.92 -15.79
N VAL A 90 -5.08 -36.04 -15.64
CA VAL A 90 -4.04 -36.17 -14.63
C VAL A 90 -4.63 -35.91 -13.24
N ASP A 91 -4.15 -36.68 -12.29
CA ASP A 91 -4.51 -36.66 -10.88
C ASP A 91 -4.47 -35.23 -10.31
N ILE A 92 -5.41 -34.91 -9.43
CA ILE A 92 -5.55 -33.59 -8.77
C ILE A 92 -4.25 -33.20 -8.03
N ASP A 93 -3.53 -34.18 -7.50
CA ASP A 93 -2.29 -33.93 -6.75
C ASP A 93 -1.15 -33.51 -7.68
N SER A 94 -0.98 -34.15 -8.83
CA SER A 94 0.00 -33.74 -9.84
C SER A 94 -0.31 -32.33 -10.39
N PHE A 95 -1.57 -32.02 -10.63
CA PHE A 95 -1.97 -30.67 -11.04
C PHE A 95 -1.62 -29.61 -9.98
N LYS A 96 -1.83 -29.94 -8.70
CA LYS A 96 -1.54 -29.05 -7.59
C LYS A 96 -0.04 -28.73 -7.50
N ASP A 97 0.80 -29.74 -7.58
CA ASP A 97 2.23 -29.62 -7.31
C ASP A 97 3.01 -29.11 -8.54
N GLU A 98 2.65 -29.54 -9.72
CA GLU A 98 3.41 -29.23 -10.95
C GLU A 98 2.95 -27.92 -11.64
N ILE A 99 1.67 -27.62 -11.61
CA ILE A 99 1.10 -26.49 -12.36
C ILE A 99 0.56 -25.42 -11.45
N ALA A 100 -0.31 -25.77 -10.52
CA ALA A 100 -1.03 -24.79 -9.72
C ALA A 100 -0.16 -24.11 -8.67
N GLY A 101 0.66 -24.87 -7.96
CA GLY A 101 1.51 -24.38 -6.88
C GLY A 101 2.51 -23.31 -7.32
N PRO A 102 3.39 -23.59 -8.29
CA PRO A 102 4.35 -22.60 -8.77
C PRO A 102 3.70 -21.34 -9.34
N ARG A 103 2.56 -21.47 -10.03
CA ARG A 103 1.82 -20.32 -10.60
C ARG A 103 1.12 -19.50 -9.54
N ALA A 104 0.48 -20.15 -8.55
CA ALA A 104 -0.13 -19.50 -7.42
C ALA A 104 0.91 -18.69 -6.62
N LYS A 105 2.08 -19.29 -6.36
CA LYS A 105 3.19 -18.61 -5.69
C LYS A 105 3.67 -17.38 -6.47
N ASN A 106 3.89 -17.51 -7.77
CA ASN A 106 4.34 -16.40 -8.60
C ASN A 106 3.28 -15.29 -8.66
N LEU A 107 2.00 -15.66 -8.83
CA LEU A 107 0.89 -14.70 -8.84
C LEU A 107 0.82 -13.94 -7.51
N ALA A 108 0.89 -14.66 -6.39
CA ALA A 108 0.85 -14.08 -5.05
C ALA A 108 2.01 -13.12 -4.79
N LEU A 109 3.26 -13.56 -4.99
CA LEU A 109 4.46 -12.76 -4.73
C LEU A 109 4.53 -11.51 -5.62
N THR A 110 4.13 -11.64 -6.89
CA THR A 110 4.12 -10.50 -7.82
C THR A 110 3.04 -9.49 -7.44
N THR A 111 1.85 -9.96 -7.08
CA THR A 111 0.75 -9.10 -6.63
C THR A 111 1.10 -8.41 -5.31
N GLN A 112 1.63 -9.16 -4.35
CA GLN A 112 2.03 -8.61 -3.04
C GLN A 112 3.07 -7.50 -3.19
N LYS A 113 4.10 -7.71 -4.01
CA LYS A 113 5.12 -6.69 -4.28
C LYS A 113 4.52 -5.42 -4.86
N GLU A 114 3.64 -5.55 -5.86
CA GLU A 114 2.99 -4.41 -6.50
C GLU A 114 2.08 -3.65 -5.53
N VAL A 115 1.25 -4.38 -4.76
CA VAL A 115 0.39 -3.77 -3.73
C VAL A 115 1.22 -3.05 -2.68
N MET A 116 2.35 -3.61 -2.26
CA MET A 116 3.25 -2.95 -1.32
C MET A 116 3.91 -1.72 -1.93
N GLU A 117 4.40 -1.78 -3.17
CA GLU A 117 4.98 -0.64 -3.90
C GLU A 117 3.98 0.52 -4.04
N GLU A 118 2.71 0.23 -4.32
CA GLU A 118 1.66 1.24 -4.44
C GLU A 118 1.24 1.84 -3.09
N ASN A 119 1.36 1.08 -2.01
CA ASN A 119 0.92 1.54 -0.69
C ASN A 119 2.03 2.13 0.17
N MET A 120 3.31 1.85 -0.11
CA MET A 120 4.42 2.51 0.59
C MET A 120 4.43 4.02 0.35
N ILE A 121 4.01 4.49 -0.83
CA ILE A 121 3.95 5.92 -1.16
C ILE A 121 2.93 6.68 -0.33
N ARG A 122 2.00 5.98 0.32
CA ARG A 122 0.94 6.58 1.12
C ARG A 122 1.32 6.80 2.58
N SER A 123 2.58 6.61 2.92
CA SER A 123 3.09 6.95 4.24
C SER A 123 3.50 8.42 4.30
N VAL A 124 3.01 9.13 5.32
CA VAL A 124 3.41 10.55 5.59
C VAL A 124 4.63 10.65 6.49
N GLN A 125 5.17 9.52 6.90
CA GLN A 125 6.38 9.41 7.70
C GLN A 125 7.29 8.31 7.18
N ALA A 126 8.59 8.50 7.35
CA ALA A 126 9.60 7.50 7.06
C ALA A 126 10.59 7.38 8.21
N VAL A 127 11.14 6.19 8.38
CA VAL A 127 12.26 5.92 9.28
C VAL A 127 13.38 5.34 8.44
N VAL A 128 14.53 6.01 8.48
CA VAL A 128 15.73 5.57 7.76
C VAL A 128 16.77 5.12 8.78
N SER A 129 17.37 3.98 8.57
CA SER A 129 18.51 3.48 9.35
C SER A 129 19.64 3.07 8.44
N THR A 130 20.85 3.40 8.85
CA THR A 130 22.10 2.96 8.22
C THR A 130 22.70 1.77 8.93
N THR A 131 22.18 1.46 10.12
CA THR A 131 22.57 0.32 10.94
C THR A 131 21.35 -0.53 11.25
N VAL A 132 21.58 -1.82 11.23
CA VAL A 132 20.53 -2.77 11.61
C VAL A 132 20.45 -2.81 13.12
N ASP A 133 19.39 -2.23 13.65
CA ASP A 133 19.09 -2.32 15.06
C ASP A 133 17.56 -2.34 15.34
N PHE A 134 17.20 -2.70 16.56
CA PHE A 134 15.81 -2.62 17.03
C PHE A 134 15.23 -1.20 16.98
N GLY A 135 16.07 -0.19 16.91
CA GLY A 135 15.67 1.20 16.83
C GLY A 135 14.80 1.48 15.61
N LEU A 136 15.04 0.79 14.50
CA LEU A 136 14.22 0.92 13.28
C LEU A 136 12.75 0.55 13.57
N LEU A 137 12.51 -0.61 14.17
CA LEU A 137 11.16 -1.08 14.48
C LEU A 137 10.50 -0.24 15.59
N THR A 138 11.25 0.09 16.63
CA THR A 138 10.76 0.89 17.75
C THR A 138 10.35 2.29 17.30
N LYS A 139 11.20 2.97 16.53
CA LYS A 139 10.94 4.32 16.01
C LYS A 139 9.74 4.34 15.09
N SER A 140 9.57 3.32 14.25
CA SER A 140 8.45 3.23 13.32
C SER A 140 7.11 3.12 14.05
N ALA A 141 7.02 2.25 15.06
CA ALA A 141 5.82 2.13 15.88
C ALA A 141 5.55 3.39 16.74
N SER A 142 6.62 4.03 17.26
CA SER A 142 6.51 5.29 18.01
C SER A 142 5.94 6.41 17.16
N LYS A 143 6.38 6.54 15.91
CA LYS A 143 5.87 7.57 15.00
C LYS A 143 4.36 7.47 14.77
N LEU A 144 3.79 6.27 14.67
CA LEU A 144 2.33 6.09 14.59
C LEU A 144 1.64 6.54 15.88
N ARG A 145 2.20 6.21 17.04
CA ARG A 145 1.64 6.64 18.34
C ARG A 145 1.72 8.14 18.53
N ASP A 146 2.79 8.78 18.07
CA ASP A 146 2.95 10.24 18.12
C ASP A 146 1.87 10.97 17.31
N LEU A 147 1.32 10.31 16.29
CA LEU A 147 0.17 10.82 15.54
C LEU A 147 -1.18 10.52 16.20
N GLY A 148 -1.20 9.96 17.40
CA GLY A 148 -2.43 9.59 18.10
C GLY A 148 -3.10 8.35 17.54
N ILE A 149 -2.41 7.58 16.70
CA ILE A 149 -2.95 6.36 16.10
C ILE A 149 -2.76 5.21 17.09
N GLY A 150 -3.88 4.67 17.53
CA GLY A 150 -3.95 3.51 18.39
C GLY A 150 -4.20 2.22 17.62
N GLY A 151 -4.32 1.12 18.37
CA GLY A 151 -4.69 -0.17 17.83
C GLY A 151 -3.52 -1.14 17.69
N ARG A 152 -3.74 -2.16 16.88
CA ARG A 152 -2.76 -3.20 16.59
C ARG A 152 -1.94 -2.81 15.36
N PHE A 153 -0.63 -2.83 15.49
CA PHE A 153 0.28 -2.56 14.39
C PHE A 153 0.80 -3.86 13.79
N LEU A 154 0.93 -3.85 12.47
CA LEU A 154 1.59 -4.88 11.68
C LEU A 154 2.85 -4.26 11.06
N SER A 155 3.96 -4.96 11.19
CA SER A 155 5.26 -4.56 10.65
C SER A 155 5.67 -5.56 9.60
N PHE A 156 5.76 -5.12 8.38
CA PHE A 156 6.10 -5.91 7.21
C PHE A 156 7.53 -5.56 6.79
N GLN A 157 8.43 -6.50 6.94
CA GLN A 157 9.85 -6.26 6.74
C GLN A 157 10.46 -7.24 5.73
N ASN A 158 11.52 -6.79 5.08
CA ASN A 158 12.34 -7.63 4.21
C ASN A 158 13.07 -8.71 5.04
N PRO A 159 13.28 -9.92 4.50
CA PRO A 159 14.05 -10.97 5.15
C PRO A 159 15.44 -10.52 5.62
N ASP A 160 16.15 -9.71 4.81
CA ASP A 160 17.46 -9.18 5.19
C ASP A 160 17.38 -8.31 6.45
N ILE A 161 16.37 -7.44 6.54
CA ILE A 161 16.12 -6.62 7.75
C ILE A 161 15.84 -7.51 8.95
N MET A 162 15.03 -8.55 8.78
CA MET A 162 14.66 -9.44 9.86
C MET A 162 15.84 -10.29 10.34
N GLY A 163 16.65 -10.79 9.41
CA GLY A 163 17.87 -11.56 9.71
C GLY A 163 18.89 -10.72 10.51
N ASP A 164 19.18 -9.55 10.00
CA ASP A 164 20.15 -8.65 10.62
C ASP A 164 19.69 -8.17 12.02
N ILE A 165 18.39 -7.92 12.21
CA ILE A 165 17.82 -7.61 13.53
C ILE A 165 18.00 -8.79 14.48
N ALA A 166 17.79 -10.02 14.01
CA ALA A 166 18.00 -11.21 14.82
C ALA A 166 19.48 -11.35 15.26
N GLU A 167 20.43 -10.98 14.42
CA GLU A 167 21.87 -11.00 14.74
C GLU A 167 22.31 -9.86 15.65
N SER A 168 21.64 -8.70 15.62
CA SER A 168 22.08 -7.46 16.29
C SER A 168 22.01 -7.47 17.82
N GLY A 169 21.82 -8.62 18.45
CA GLY A 169 21.95 -8.79 19.89
C GLY A 169 20.63 -8.85 20.65
N LEU A 170 19.55 -9.22 20.00
CA LEU A 170 18.27 -9.56 20.62
C LEU A 170 18.45 -10.59 21.74
N ALA A 171 19.41 -11.49 21.56
CA ALA A 171 19.83 -12.49 22.53
C ALA A 171 20.11 -11.96 23.93
N LYS A 172 20.43 -10.67 24.07
CA LYS A 172 20.74 -10.05 25.36
C LYS A 172 19.49 -9.61 26.14
N PHE A 173 18.33 -9.52 25.52
CA PHE A 173 17.14 -8.90 26.09
C PHE A 173 15.90 -9.81 26.14
N ILE A 174 15.95 -11.00 25.58
CA ILE A 174 14.80 -11.91 25.50
C ILE A 174 15.00 -13.13 26.41
N PRO A 175 13.97 -13.58 27.13
CA PRO A 175 14.02 -14.83 27.91
C PRO A 175 14.38 -16.03 27.03
N SER A 176 15.17 -16.94 27.56
CA SER A 176 15.74 -18.08 26.81
C SER A 176 14.72 -18.94 26.04
N ALA A 177 13.47 -19.05 26.54
CA ALA A 177 12.43 -19.85 25.89
C ALA A 177 11.85 -19.20 24.63
N GLU A 178 11.92 -17.86 24.49
CA GLU A 178 11.51 -17.16 23.27
C GLU A 178 12.68 -17.08 22.27
N MET A 179 13.92 -17.10 22.74
CA MET A 179 15.10 -17.13 21.90
C MET A 179 15.18 -18.37 21.01
N GLU A 180 14.76 -19.53 21.52
CA GLU A 180 14.75 -20.77 20.76
C GLU A 180 13.84 -20.69 19.53
N LYS A 181 12.70 -20.01 19.64
CA LYS A 181 11.77 -19.74 18.53
C LYS A 181 12.33 -18.73 17.52
N ILE A 182 13.05 -17.72 18.01
CA ILE A 182 13.66 -16.69 17.15
C ILE A 182 14.81 -17.30 16.33
N TYR A 183 15.65 -18.10 16.95
CA TYR A 183 16.77 -18.75 16.26
C TYR A 183 16.34 -19.94 15.40
N GLY A 184 15.28 -20.67 15.80
CA GLY A 184 14.78 -21.81 15.03
C GLY A 184 13.98 -21.42 13.80
N ASP A 185 13.10 -20.42 13.94
CA ASP A 185 12.10 -20.09 12.93
C ASP A 185 12.25 -18.67 12.35
N ALA A 186 13.30 -17.90 12.74
CA ALA A 186 13.47 -16.47 12.43
C ALA A 186 12.23 -15.61 12.79
N TYR A 187 11.44 -16.07 13.77
CA TYR A 187 10.17 -15.47 14.14
C TYR A 187 10.37 -14.45 15.26
N LEU A 188 10.33 -13.16 14.93
CA LEU A 188 10.45 -12.06 15.89
C LEU A 188 9.18 -11.83 16.74
N GLY A 189 8.08 -12.47 16.41
CA GLY A 189 6.84 -12.37 17.17
C GLY A 189 6.30 -10.93 17.22
N ARG A 190 5.98 -10.47 18.44
CA ARG A 190 5.49 -9.11 18.68
C ARG A 190 6.56 -8.27 19.37
N TYR A 191 7.00 -7.21 18.70
CA TYR A 191 7.99 -6.30 19.25
C TYR A 191 7.53 -4.84 19.14
N SER A 192 7.81 -4.04 20.17
CA SER A 192 7.40 -2.62 20.26
C SER A 192 5.91 -2.36 20.00
N GLY A 193 5.06 -3.35 20.30
CA GLY A 193 3.60 -3.27 20.06
C GLY A 193 3.16 -3.59 18.64
N ALA A 194 4.08 -3.88 17.73
CA ALA A 194 3.80 -4.33 16.36
C ALA A 194 4.09 -5.82 16.21
N GLN A 195 3.21 -6.53 15.50
CA GLN A 195 3.45 -7.89 15.06
C GLN A 195 4.40 -7.86 13.87
N GLN A 196 5.54 -8.54 13.98
CA GLN A 196 6.52 -8.61 12.94
C GLN A 196 6.16 -9.71 11.94
N ILE A 197 6.18 -9.38 10.67
CA ILE A 197 5.84 -10.27 9.56
C ILE A 197 6.93 -10.12 8.51
N GLU A 198 7.58 -11.22 8.19
CA GLU A 198 8.51 -11.28 7.10
C GLU A 198 7.80 -11.37 5.76
N ILE A 199 8.22 -10.59 4.80
CA ILE A 199 7.68 -10.59 3.44
C ILE A 199 8.80 -10.82 2.44
N ALA A 200 8.72 -11.93 1.72
CA ALA A 200 9.58 -12.17 0.58
C ALA A 200 9.27 -11.17 -0.56
N ASN A 201 10.30 -10.81 -1.31
CA ASN A 201 10.17 -9.96 -2.50
C ASN A 201 9.66 -8.53 -2.20
N THR A 202 10.14 -7.91 -1.11
CA THR A 202 9.85 -6.50 -0.84
C THR A 202 10.54 -5.57 -1.86
N PRO A 203 10.03 -4.33 -2.05
CA PRO A 203 10.69 -3.36 -2.90
C PRO A 203 12.11 -3.02 -2.43
N ILE A 204 13.01 -2.81 -3.37
CA ILE A 204 14.35 -2.25 -3.12
C ILE A 204 14.41 -0.90 -3.83
N VAL A 205 14.85 0.12 -3.12
CA VAL A 205 15.02 1.47 -3.67
C VAL A 205 16.50 1.70 -3.94
N ASP A 206 16.82 1.99 -5.19
CA ASP A 206 18.17 2.39 -5.62
C ASP A 206 18.18 3.91 -5.83
N THR A 207 18.98 4.61 -5.05
CA THR A 207 19.07 6.07 -5.06
C THR A 207 20.12 6.63 -6.00
N THR A 208 20.61 5.81 -6.94
CA THR A 208 21.55 6.27 -7.97
C THR A 208 20.92 7.36 -8.82
N GLY A 209 21.56 8.50 -8.93
CA GLY A 209 21.07 9.67 -9.67
C GLY A 209 20.04 10.52 -8.92
N MET A 210 19.84 10.31 -7.61
CA MET A 210 18.97 11.14 -6.79
C MET A 210 19.51 12.56 -6.65
N ASP A 211 18.67 13.55 -6.88
CA ASP A 211 19.01 14.96 -6.70
C ASP A 211 19.02 15.36 -5.22
N ALA A 212 19.91 16.29 -4.86
CA ALA A 212 20.07 16.74 -3.47
C ALA A 212 18.93 17.66 -3.01
N ALA A 213 18.25 18.38 -3.91
CA ALA A 213 17.18 19.31 -3.58
C ALA A 213 16.14 19.40 -4.70
N PRO A 214 15.43 18.31 -5.01
CA PRO A 214 14.40 18.34 -6.02
C PRO A 214 13.22 19.22 -5.58
N THR A 215 12.46 19.72 -6.54
CA THR A 215 11.26 20.48 -6.28
C THR A 215 10.06 19.79 -6.90
N ILE A 216 8.91 19.91 -6.27
CA ILE A 216 7.62 19.52 -6.84
C ILE A 216 6.71 20.73 -6.92
N SER A 217 5.94 20.80 -7.98
CA SER A 217 4.85 21.78 -8.11
C SER A 217 3.52 21.06 -7.92
N ALA A 218 2.60 21.71 -7.26
CA ALA A 218 1.26 21.20 -7.07
C ALA A 218 0.25 22.32 -7.32
N THR A 219 -0.89 21.98 -7.89
CA THR A 219 -2.04 22.90 -8.02
C THR A 219 -2.84 22.90 -6.74
N VAL A 220 -3.25 24.07 -6.33
CA VAL A 220 -4.08 24.27 -5.14
C VAL A 220 -5.52 23.90 -5.50
N VAL A 221 -6.11 22.99 -4.73
CA VAL A 221 -7.52 22.63 -4.81
C VAL A 221 -8.26 23.35 -3.71
N THR A 222 -9.27 24.11 -4.07
CA THR A 222 -10.13 24.86 -3.13
C THR A 222 -11.55 24.32 -3.13
N ASP A 223 -12.21 24.41 -1.97
CA ASP A 223 -13.65 24.19 -1.86
C ASP A 223 -14.45 25.39 -2.42
N ALA A 224 -15.80 25.28 -2.39
CA ALA A 224 -16.69 26.35 -2.83
C ALA A 224 -16.53 27.66 -2.04
N ASN A 225 -15.91 27.62 -0.87
CA ASN A 225 -15.66 28.76 0.00
C ASN A 225 -14.23 29.32 -0.13
N SER A 226 -13.49 28.92 -1.17
CA SER A 226 -12.09 29.28 -1.41
C SER A 226 -11.12 28.79 -0.33
N ASN A 227 -11.48 27.80 0.45
CA ASN A 227 -10.55 27.18 1.38
C ASN A 227 -9.72 26.12 0.66
N VAL A 228 -8.44 26.06 0.96
CA VAL A 228 -7.57 25.01 0.42
C VAL A 228 -7.92 23.68 1.07
N ILE A 229 -8.40 22.73 0.27
CA ILE A 229 -8.75 21.38 0.70
C ILE A 229 -7.67 20.38 0.34
N GLY A 230 -6.75 20.72 -0.55
CA GLY A 230 -5.67 19.83 -0.94
C GLY A 230 -4.72 20.44 -1.97
N LEU A 231 -3.70 19.68 -2.32
CA LEU A 231 -2.82 19.93 -3.44
C LEU A 231 -2.84 18.72 -4.36
N GLU A 232 -3.07 18.95 -5.64
CA GLU A 232 -2.87 17.94 -6.66
C GLU A 232 -1.45 18.05 -7.20
N PRO A 233 -0.62 17.03 -7.08
CA PRO A 233 0.69 17.01 -7.68
C PRO A 233 0.56 17.07 -9.20
N ILE A 234 1.42 17.84 -9.85
CA ILE A 234 1.54 17.81 -11.30
C ILE A 234 2.17 16.48 -11.66
N VAL A 235 1.35 15.58 -12.21
CA VAL A 235 1.79 14.28 -12.66
C VAL A 235 2.51 14.44 -13.99
N THR A 236 3.79 14.12 -14.05
CA THR A 236 4.51 13.98 -15.30
C THR A 236 4.30 12.55 -15.83
N ALA A 237 3.63 12.43 -16.96
CA ALA A 237 3.25 11.15 -17.57
C ALA A 237 4.45 10.25 -18.01
N THR A 238 5.65 10.73 -17.92
CA THR A 238 6.84 10.05 -18.41
C THR A 238 8.00 10.18 -17.43
N GLY A 239 7.98 9.54 -16.30
CA GLY A 239 9.16 9.21 -15.48
C GLY A 239 10.29 10.25 -15.27
N SER A 240 10.26 11.35 -15.99
CA SER A 240 11.16 12.49 -15.86
C SER A 240 10.44 13.61 -15.13
N GLY A 241 10.25 13.41 -13.82
CA GLY A 241 9.97 14.55 -12.96
C GLY A 241 11.07 15.60 -13.11
N THR A 242 10.75 16.83 -12.82
CA THR A 242 11.73 17.92 -12.73
C THR A 242 12.77 17.57 -11.66
N GLY A 243 13.98 17.24 -12.08
CA GLY A 243 14.98 16.67 -11.20
C GLY A 243 14.83 15.15 -11.02
N SER A 244 15.83 14.51 -10.52
CA SER A 244 15.89 13.05 -10.41
C SER A 244 15.15 12.55 -9.16
N LEU A 245 13.82 12.62 -9.19
CA LEU A 245 12.97 11.97 -8.18
C LEU A 245 13.00 10.45 -8.41
N ILE A 246 13.47 9.73 -7.42
CA ILE A 246 13.57 8.28 -7.47
C ILE A 246 12.29 7.65 -6.94
N VAL A 247 11.73 6.70 -7.69
CA VAL A 247 10.55 5.94 -7.28
C VAL A 247 10.85 5.15 -6.01
N GLY A 248 10.00 5.33 -5.00
CA GLY A 248 10.16 4.71 -3.68
C GLY A 248 11.02 5.51 -2.70
N ALA A 249 11.72 6.56 -3.14
CA ALA A 249 12.54 7.36 -2.24
C ALA A 249 11.68 8.35 -1.42
N ALA A 250 12.09 8.53 -0.16
CA ALA A 250 11.43 9.41 0.79
C ALA A 250 12.08 10.79 0.83
N TYR A 251 11.23 11.83 0.82
CA TYR A 251 11.65 13.22 0.86
C TYR A 251 10.87 13.98 1.93
N LYS A 252 11.58 14.74 2.75
CA LYS A 252 10.97 15.68 3.66
C LYS A 252 10.52 16.92 2.87
N VAL A 253 9.30 17.37 3.10
CA VAL A 253 8.76 18.60 2.47
C VAL A 253 9.05 19.80 3.36
N THR A 254 9.80 20.75 2.83
CA THR A 254 10.15 21.96 3.59
C THR A 254 8.92 22.83 3.83
N GLY A 255 8.70 23.21 5.08
CA GLY A 255 7.58 24.07 5.47
C GLY A 255 6.25 23.37 5.73
N LEU A 256 6.17 22.07 5.53
CA LEU A 256 4.98 21.28 5.87
C LEU A 256 5.20 20.43 7.12
N LYS A 257 4.17 20.39 7.96
CA LYS A 257 4.10 19.59 9.18
C LYS A 257 2.87 18.69 9.15
N ILE A 258 2.91 17.61 9.91
CA ILE A 258 1.83 16.64 9.97
C ILE A 258 0.77 17.12 10.98
N ARG A 259 -0.51 16.96 10.64
CA ARG A 259 -1.61 16.95 11.61
C ARG A 259 -1.89 15.52 12.05
N ASN A 260 -2.10 15.31 13.33
CA ASN A 260 -2.44 13.97 13.85
C ASN A 260 -3.87 13.55 13.46
N ALA A 261 -4.24 12.33 13.82
CA ALA A 261 -5.57 11.78 13.52
C ALA A 261 -6.72 12.57 14.18
N ALA A 262 -6.46 13.23 15.32
CA ALA A 262 -7.42 14.09 16.00
C ALA A 262 -7.47 15.53 15.46
N GLY A 263 -6.79 15.82 14.36
CA GLY A 263 -6.74 17.16 13.78
C GLY A 263 -5.84 18.14 14.52
N ILE A 264 -4.98 17.66 15.44
CA ILE A 264 -4.06 18.50 16.21
C ILE A 264 -2.76 18.68 15.44
N GLU A 265 -2.23 19.88 15.47
CA GLU A 265 -0.95 20.23 14.87
C GLU A 265 0.22 19.59 15.60
N THR A 266 1.10 18.95 14.87
CA THR A 266 2.34 18.36 15.40
C THR A 266 3.56 19.09 14.84
N ASN A 267 4.71 18.93 15.49
CA ASN A 267 5.98 19.45 14.98
C ASN A 267 6.69 18.46 14.04
N ASN A 268 6.07 17.34 13.75
CA ASN A 268 6.65 16.33 12.87
C ASN A 268 6.64 16.81 11.41
N ASP A 269 7.77 16.70 10.75
CA ASP A 269 7.90 17.07 9.34
C ASP A 269 7.09 16.12 8.46
N TYR A 270 6.43 16.69 7.47
CA TYR A 270 5.70 15.90 6.47
C TYR A 270 6.69 15.27 5.49
N VAL A 271 6.55 13.98 5.29
CA VAL A 271 7.35 13.21 4.35
C VAL A 271 6.47 12.75 3.20
N ILE A 272 6.98 12.89 1.99
CA ILE A 272 6.38 12.28 0.81
C ILE A 272 7.29 11.19 0.29
N ILE A 273 6.69 10.16 -0.29
CA ILE A 273 7.41 9.13 -1.00
C ILE A 273 7.00 9.23 -2.46
N TRP A 274 7.96 9.48 -3.35
CA TRP A 274 7.69 9.52 -4.78
C TRP A 274 7.41 8.11 -5.28
N GLY A 275 6.28 7.92 -5.92
CA GLY A 275 5.90 6.57 -6.29
C GLY A 275 5.01 6.48 -7.50
N LYS A 276 4.54 5.27 -7.76
CA LYS A 276 3.67 4.93 -8.87
C LYS A 276 2.37 4.32 -8.34
N GLU A 277 1.27 4.67 -8.95
CA GLU A 277 -0.04 4.05 -8.75
C GLU A 277 -0.48 3.38 -10.04
N LYS A 278 -0.92 2.15 -9.95
CA LYS A 278 -1.44 1.43 -11.08
C LYS A 278 -2.92 1.72 -11.27
N GLN A 279 -3.26 2.14 -12.47
CA GLN A 279 -4.63 2.48 -12.87
C GLN A 279 -5.03 1.57 -14.04
N GLY A 280 -5.26 0.31 -13.74
CA GLY A 280 -5.48 -0.70 -14.75
C GLY A 280 -4.23 -0.97 -15.60
N ALA A 281 -4.29 -0.70 -16.90
CA ALA A 281 -3.15 -0.84 -17.82
C ALA A 281 -2.14 0.30 -17.71
N ASN A 282 -2.54 1.45 -17.17
CA ASN A 282 -1.70 2.64 -17.06
C ASN A 282 -0.96 2.67 -15.72
N THR A 283 0.18 3.32 -15.69
CA THR A 283 0.92 3.63 -14.46
C THR A 283 1.11 5.14 -14.38
N VAL A 284 0.69 5.73 -13.28
CA VAL A 284 0.81 7.17 -13.00
C VAL A 284 1.82 7.36 -11.88
N TYR A 285 2.69 8.35 -12.02
CA TYR A 285 3.67 8.71 -11.00
C TYR A 285 3.21 9.94 -10.24
N GLY A 286 3.45 9.95 -8.95
CA GLY A 286 3.04 11.08 -8.12
C GLY A 286 3.27 10.83 -6.63
N ILE A 287 2.61 11.65 -5.86
CA ILE A 287 2.54 11.56 -4.40
C ILE A 287 1.08 11.31 -3.98
N PRO A 288 0.85 10.77 -2.77
CA PRO A 288 -0.51 10.62 -2.25
C PRO A 288 -1.20 11.98 -2.09
N GLU A 289 -2.50 11.96 -2.04
CA GLU A 289 -3.33 13.14 -1.80
C GLU A 289 -2.85 13.88 -0.55
N LEU A 290 -2.49 15.15 -0.74
CA LEU A 290 -2.01 16.03 0.29
C LEU A 290 -3.07 17.06 0.59
N ARG A 291 -3.61 17.04 1.79
CA ARG A 291 -4.64 17.97 2.27
C ARG A 291 -4.03 18.90 3.30
N ILE A 292 -3.92 20.18 2.95
CA ILE A 292 -3.21 21.17 3.75
C ILE A 292 -4.20 22.15 4.38
N THR A 293 -3.92 22.56 5.62
CA THR A 293 -4.57 23.67 6.29
C THR A 293 -3.53 24.68 6.76
N SER A 294 -3.96 25.86 7.16
CA SER A 294 -3.12 26.79 7.91
C SER A 294 -3.17 26.50 9.40
N GLN A 295 -2.15 26.96 10.12
CA GLN A 295 -2.11 26.90 11.58
C GLN A 295 -3.37 27.54 12.20
N GLY A 296 -3.93 26.88 13.19
CA GLY A 296 -5.12 27.37 13.93
C GLY A 296 -6.44 27.28 13.17
N LYS A 297 -6.49 26.75 11.93
CA LYS A 297 -7.74 26.56 11.20
C LYS A 297 -8.20 25.12 11.23
N GLY A 298 -9.47 24.94 11.64
CA GLY A 298 -10.07 23.64 11.90
C GLY A 298 -10.56 22.88 10.67
N TYR A 299 -9.68 22.58 9.72
CA TYR A 299 -10.01 21.59 8.69
C TYR A 299 -9.74 20.18 9.21
N ASN A 300 -10.79 19.48 9.56
CA ASN A 300 -10.72 18.20 10.23
C ASN A 300 -10.02 17.13 9.40
N ASN A 301 -10.16 17.19 8.09
CA ASN A 301 -9.60 16.21 7.15
C ASN A 301 -8.23 16.55 6.59
N ALA A 302 -7.63 17.68 7.01
CA ALA A 302 -6.26 17.98 6.61
C ALA A 302 -5.27 17.05 7.29
N ASN A 303 -4.35 16.48 6.51
CA ASN A 303 -3.27 15.62 7.02
C ASN A 303 -1.96 16.40 7.22
N ALA A 304 -1.89 17.62 6.71
CA ALA A 304 -0.74 18.52 6.84
C ALA A 304 -1.17 19.94 7.19
N TRP A 305 -0.27 20.71 7.81
CA TRP A 305 -0.46 22.12 8.05
C TRP A 305 0.81 22.92 7.71
N MET A 306 0.64 24.16 7.38
CA MET A 306 1.71 25.11 7.08
C MET A 306 1.41 26.49 7.66
N ASP A 307 2.42 27.34 7.67
CA ASP A 307 2.27 28.73 8.06
C ASP A 307 1.22 29.46 7.21
N ALA A 308 0.38 30.25 7.87
CA ALA A 308 -0.76 30.93 7.26
C ALA A 308 -0.35 31.88 6.13
N THR A 309 0.80 32.57 6.27
CA THR A 309 1.32 33.50 5.26
C THR A 309 1.73 32.76 3.99
N THR A 310 2.43 31.64 4.15
CA THR A 310 2.88 30.77 3.05
C THR A 310 1.69 30.13 2.33
N LEU A 311 0.68 29.67 3.08
CA LEU A 311 -0.54 29.12 2.49
C LEU A 311 -1.32 30.18 1.71
N ALA A 312 -1.45 31.39 2.25
CA ALA A 312 -2.14 32.51 1.56
C ALA A 312 -1.44 32.87 0.24
N ALA A 313 -0.11 32.86 0.22
CA ALA A 313 0.67 33.07 -0.99
C ALA A 313 0.44 31.97 -2.04
N ALA A 314 0.41 30.71 -1.61
CA ALA A 314 0.13 29.57 -2.47
C ALA A 314 -1.28 29.64 -3.07
N ILE A 315 -2.29 29.98 -2.26
CA ILE A 315 -3.68 30.17 -2.72
C ILE A 315 -3.76 31.30 -3.77
N SER A 316 -3.10 32.41 -3.49
CA SER A 316 -3.11 33.58 -4.39
C SER A 316 -2.47 33.29 -5.75
N SER A 317 -1.43 32.46 -5.79
CA SER A 317 -0.74 32.06 -7.02
C SER A 317 -1.44 30.92 -7.78
N GLY A 318 -2.35 30.20 -7.15
CA GLY A 318 -3.00 29.00 -7.71
C GLY A 318 -2.09 27.77 -7.81
N THR A 319 -0.81 27.94 -7.49
CA THR A 319 0.20 26.87 -7.51
C THR A 319 1.09 26.95 -6.29
N ALA A 320 1.52 25.83 -5.78
CA ALA A 320 2.51 25.74 -4.71
C ALA A 320 3.75 24.99 -5.22
N THR A 321 4.92 25.51 -4.89
CA THR A 321 6.20 24.82 -5.16
C THR A 321 6.86 24.48 -3.85
N PHE A 322 7.20 23.21 -3.65
CA PHE A 322 7.85 22.72 -2.46
C PHE A 322 9.26 22.25 -2.76
N THR A 323 10.20 22.66 -1.94
CA THR A 323 11.55 22.12 -1.94
C THR A 323 11.56 20.83 -1.12
N LEU A 324 12.14 19.81 -1.67
CA LEU A 324 12.24 18.50 -1.06
C LEU A 324 13.67 18.27 -0.56
N THR A 325 13.78 17.70 0.62
CA THR A 325 15.07 17.27 1.17
C THR A 325 15.06 15.74 1.22
N PRO A 326 15.95 15.05 0.49
CA PRO A 326 16.05 13.61 0.55
C PRO A 326 16.32 13.12 1.98
N LEU A 327 15.65 12.07 2.39
CA LEU A 327 15.93 11.37 3.65
C LEU A 327 16.93 10.23 3.45
N LEU A 328 17.09 9.76 2.22
CA LEU A 328 18.01 8.71 1.83
C LEU A 328 19.31 9.31 1.32
N THR A 329 20.42 8.62 1.49
CA THR A 329 21.72 9.00 0.92
C THR A 329 21.75 8.62 -0.56
N ALA A 330 22.28 9.48 -1.41
CA ALA A 330 22.41 9.22 -2.84
C ALA A 330 23.38 8.06 -3.14
N SER A 331 23.16 7.36 -4.25
CA SER A 331 23.99 6.24 -4.72
C SER A 331 24.09 5.07 -3.74
N LYS A 332 23.00 4.80 -3.03
CA LYS A 332 22.86 3.69 -2.10
C LYS A 332 21.61 2.86 -2.44
N LYS A 333 21.56 1.64 -1.92
CA LYS A 333 20.40 0.77 -2.02
C LYS A 333 19.76 0.60 -0.64
N TYR A 334 18.44 0.58 -0.62
CA TYR A 334 17.67 0.45 0.60
C TYR A 334 16.66 -0.68 0.48
N ALA A 335 16.65 -1.58 1.45
CA ALA A 335 15.53 -2.49 1.67
C ALA A 335 14.38 -1.71 2.29
N VAL A 336 13.18 -1.94 1.77
CA VAL A 336 11.98 -1.22 2.20
C VAL A 336 11.08 -2.14 3.00
N GLY A 337 10.60 -1.64 4.13
CA GLY A 337 9.52 -2.22 4.91
C GLY A 337 8.43 -1.22 5.17
N GLN A 338 7.34 -1.66 5.79
CA GLN A 338 6.23 -0.79 6.19
C GLN A 338 5.66 -1.24 7.53
N VAL A 339 5.41 -0.28 8.41
CA VAL A 339 4.61 -0.48 9.62
C VAL A 339 3.29 0.24 9.45
N ARG A 340 2.19 -0.46 9.67
CA ARG A 340 0.84 0.10 9.51
C ARG A 340 -0.13 -0.43 10.54
N THR A 341 -1.28 0.21 10.70
CA THR A 341 -2.37 -0.35 11.47
C THR A 341 -2.96 -1.56 10.73
N GLU A 342 -3.51 -2.52 11.47
CA GLU A 342 -4.12 -3.72 10.91
C GLU A 342 -5.22 -3.38 9.90
N GLU A 343 -5.95 -2.29 10.14
CA GLU A 343 -7.12 -1.90 9.36
C GLU A 343 -6.83 -0.86 8.27
N SER A 344 -5.61 -0.34 8.17
CA SER A 344 -5.29 0.75 7.24
C SER A 344 -5.37 0.34 5.77
N LEU A 345 -4.91 -0.87 5.45
CA LEU A 345 -5.02 -1.40 4.08
C LEU A 345 -6.45 -1.87 3.84
N LYS A 346 -7.10 -1.26 2.88
CA LYS A 346 -8.38 -1.69 2.36
C LYS A 346 -8.13 -2.62 1.18
N TRP A 347 -8.69 -3.82 1.28
CA TRP A 347 -8.58 -4.86 0.27
C TRP A 347 -9.97 -5.33 -0.09
N ASP A 348 -10.34 -5.07 -1.34
CA ASP A 348 -11.63 -5.49 -1.89
C ASP A 348 -11.39 -6.29 -3.16
N GLN A 349 -12.25 -7.25 -3.40
CA GLN A 349 -12.20 -8.09 -4.57
C GLN A 349 -13.39 -7.87 -5.47
N TYR A 350 -13.12 -7.95 -6.74
CA TYR A 350 -14.04 -7.65 -7.81
C TYR A 350 -14.33 -8.90 -8.64
N ARG A 351 -15.59 -9.11 -8.98
CA ARG A 351 -15.99 -10.21 -9.87
C ARG A 351 -16.20 -9.67 -11.27
N PHE A 352 -15.34 -10.08 -12.18
CA PHE A 352 -15.55 -9.79 -13.60
C PHE A 352 -16.70 -10.64 -14.16
N ASP A 353 -17.42 -10.05 -15.12
CA ASP A 353 -18.27 -10.82 -16.01
C ASP A 353 -17.43 -11.78 -16.86
N SER A 354 -18.10 -12.76 -17.47
CA SER A 354 -17.46 -13.70 -18.35
C SER A 354 -16.78 -13.01 -19.53
N LEU A 355 -15.55 -13.40 -19.84
CA LEU A 355 -14.97 -13.01 -21.10
C LEU A 355 -15.67 -13.76 -22.25
N PRO A 356 -16.01 -13.06 -23.34
CA PRO A 356 -16.57 -13.72 -24.51
C PRO A 356 -15.61 -14.80 -25.03
N GLY A 357 -16.14 -16.00 -25.34
CA GLY A 357 -15.35 -17.11 -25.86
C GLY A 357 -14.72 -18.02 -24.81
N SER A 358 -14.98 -17.82 -23.52
CA SER A 358 -14.63 -18.83 -22.51
C SER A 358 -15.61 -20.01 -22.57
N ASP A 359 -15.07 -21.21 -22.71
CA ASP A 359 -15.88 -22.46 -22.74
C ASP A 359 -16.36 -22.86 -21.35
N ASP A 360 -15.56 -22.54 -20.33
CA ASP A 360 -15.87 -22.85 -18.93
C ASP A 360 -15.27 -21.75 -18.02
N GLN A 361 -15.96 -21.44 -16.96
CA GLN A 361 -15.51 -20.48 -15.96
C GLN A 361 -15.96 -20.90 -14.58
N ASP A 362 -15.09 -20.68 -13.59
CA ASP A 362 -15.40 -20.96 -12.21
C ASP A 362 -14.78 -19.88 -11.29
N VAL A 363 -15.37 -19.72 -10.11
CA VAL A 363 -14.91 -18.78 -9.09
C VAL A 363 -14.67 -19.55 -7.81
N GLY A 364 -13.46 -19.49 -7.29
CA GLY A 364 -13.07 -20.08 -6.02
C GLY A 364 -12.61 -19.00 -5.04
N SER A 365 -13.14 -19.04 -3.81
CA SER A 365 -12.75 -18.13 -2.75
C SER A 365 -12.21 -18.90 -1.55
N PHE A 366 -11.19 -18.34 -0.92
CA PHE A 366 -10.67 -18.76 0.36
C PHE A 366 -10.32 -17.51 1.18
N GLU A 367 -10.94 -17.35 2.35
CA GLU A 367 -10.83 -16.15 3.20
C GLU A 367 -10.96 -14.83 2.40
N ASN A 368 -9.87 -14.07 2.32
CA ASN A 368 -9.84 -12.77 1.65
C ASN A 368 -9.44 -12.85 0.17
N ILE A 369 -9.23 -14.03 -0.37
CA ILE A 369 -8.79 -14.22 -1.76
C ILE A 369 -9.86 -14.91 -2.59
N THR A 370 -10.25 -14.25 -3.68
CA THR A 370 -11.16 -14.78 -4.70
C THR A 370 -10.43 -14.86 -6.03
N LEU A 371 -10.36 -16.02 -6.61
CA LEU A 371 -9.77 -16.26 -7.92
C LEU A 371 -10.85 -16.62 -8.93
N LYS A 372 -10.63 -16.24 -10.17
CA LYS A 372 -11.45 -16.65 -11.30
C LYS A 372 -10.63 -17.51 -12.25
N LEU A 373 -11.13 -18.68 -12.57
CA LEU A 373 -10.57 -19.56 -13.60
C LEU A 373 -11.41 -19.42 -14.86
N MET A 374 -10.74 -19.26 -15.98
CA MET A 374 -11.35 -19.33 -17.30
C MET A 374 -10.60 -20.34 -18.15
N ALA A 375 -11.36 -21.17 -18.84
CA ALA A 375 -10.84 -22.14 -19.80
C ALA A 375 -11.27 -21.74 -21.21
N PHE A 376 -10.34 -21.79 -22.12
CA PHE A 376 -10.56 -21.55 -23.55
C PHE A 376 -10.06 -22.80 -24.29
N GLY A 377 -10.90 -23.45 -25.08
CA GLY A 377 -10.52 -24.62 -25.86
C GLY A 377 -10.23 -24.24 -27.33
N ASP A 378 -9.10 -24.68 -27.84
CA ASP A 378 -8.88 -24.74 -29.28
C ASP A 378 -9.09 -26.20 -29.75
N GLY A 379 -10.32 -26.50 -30.13
CA GLY A 379 -10.69 -27.85 -30.58
C GLY A 379 -9.97 -28.31 -31.84
N LYS A 380 -9.28 -27.42 -32.54
CA LYS A 380 -8.57 -27.73 -33.77
C LYS A 380 -7.15 -28.24 -33.50
N ASN A 381 -6.52 -27.75 -32.43
CA ASN A 381 -5.15 -28.09 -32.05
C ASN A 381 -5.08 -29.00 -30.81
N GLY A 382 -6.21 -29.36 -30.19
CA GLY A 382 -6.24 -30.16 -28.99
C GLY A 382 -5.67 -29.50 -27.74
N VAL A 383 -5.54 -28.16 -27.77
CA VAL A 383 -4.94 -27.35 -26.71
C VAL A 383 -6.03 -26.65 -25.90
N LYS A 384 -5.88 -26.65 -24.60
CA LYS A 384 -6.73 -25.89 -23.68
C LYS A 384 -5.91 -24.85 -22.95
N LEU A 385 -6.31 -23.59 -23.06
CA LEU A 385 -5.72 -22.48 -22.32
C LEU A 385 -6.46 -22.32 -21.01
N LEU A 386 -5.75 -22.43 -19.90
CA LEU A 386 -6.25 -22.11 -18.57
C LEU A 386 -5.71 -20.76 -18.15
N ARG A 387 -6.61 -19.86 -17.72
CA ARG A 387 -6.28 -18.54 -17.21
C ARG A 387 -6.84 -18.37 -15.80
N ILE A 388 -5.98 -17.96 -14.88
CA ILE A 388 -6.32 -17.64 -13.51
C ILE A 388 -6.18 -16.13 -13.33
N ASP A 389 -7.26 -15.46 -12.92
CA ASP A 389 -7.30 -14.05 -12.64
C ASP A 389 -7.47 -13.80 -11.14
N LEU A 390 -6.72 -12.82 -10.63
CA LEU A 390 -6.83 -12.24 -9.30
C LEU A 390 -7.22 -10.77 -9.43
N PRO A 391 -8.52 -10.47 -9.44
CA PRO A 391 -9.01 -9.10 -9.46
C PRO A 391 -8.99 -8.49 -8.06
N TYR A 392 -8.49 -7.26 -7.91
CA TYR A 392 -8.37 -6.62 -6.61
C TYR A 392 -8.43 -5.09 -6.68
N LEU A 393 -8.82 -4.51 -5.55
CA LEU A 393 -8.56 -3.12 -5.18
C LEU A 393 -7.78 -3.15 -3.87
N ALA A 394 -6.66 -2.46 -3.82
CA ALA A 394 -5.83 -2.42 -2.62
C ALA A 394 -5.32 -1.00 -2.39
N LYS A 395 -5.73 -0.37 -1.29
CA LYS A 395 -5.30 1.01 -1.00
C LYS A 395 -5.28 1.31 0.48
N ILE A 396 -4.23 1.96 0.95
CA ILE A 396 -4.22 2.64 2.24
C ILE A 396 -4.92 3.99 2.04
N LEU A 397 -6.06 4.19 2.70
CA LEU A 397 -6.87 5.38 2.52
C LEU A 397 -6.39 6.55 3.37
N GLU A 398 -5.97 6.30 4.59
CA GLU A 398 -5.45 7.32 5.50
C GLU A 398 -3.91 7.22 5.59
N PRO A 399 -3.19 8.16 4.96
CA PRO A 399 -1.72 8.11 4.89
C PRO A 399 -1.02 8.17 6.25
N ARG A 400 -1.67 8.70 7.28
CA ARG A 400 -1.11 8.79 8.64
C ARG A 400 -1.03 7.45 9.35
N GLU A 401 -1.78 6.45 8.90
CA GLU A 401 -1.84 5.11 9.49
C GLU A 401 -0.70 4.18 9.07
N SER A 402 0.26 4.69 8.32
CA SER A 402 1.42 3.92 7.88
C SER A 402 2.72 4.70 7.96
N VAL A 403 3.81 3.98 8.20
CA VAL A 403 5.19 4.47 8.22
C VAL A 403 6.04 3.55 7.36
N THR A 404 6.78 4.12 6.41
CA THR A 404 7.70 3.36 5.59
C THR A 404 9.08 3.31 6.24
N THR A 405 9.70 2.16 6.25
CA THR A 405 11.02 1.92 6.84
C THR A 405 12.05 1.66 5.75
N TYR A 406 13.21 2.22 5.91
CA TYR A 406 14.35 2.06 4.99
C TYR A 406 15.58 1.60 5.76
N LEU A 407 16.19 0.52 5.31
CA LEU A 407 17.46 0.04 5.77
C LEU A 407 18.46 0.11 4.64
N GLU A 408 19.59 0.81 4.85
CA GLU A 408 20.68 0.84 3.88
C GLU A 408 21.30 -0.56 3.75
N LEU A 409 21.35 -1.04 2.51
CA LEU A 409 22.01 -2.30 2.18
C LEU A 409 23.52 -2.07 1.96
N PRO A 410 24.36 -3.03 2.31
CA PRO A 410 25.80 -2.93 2.19
C PRO A 410 26.28 -2.75 0.75
#